data_1b8c90238bf2b7e6e387a3317d234243
#
_entry.id   1b8c90238bf2b7e6e387a3317d234243
#
_cell.length_a   1.000
_cell.length_b   1.000
_cell.length_c   1.000
_cell.angle_alpha   90.00
_cell.angle_beta   90.00
_cell.angle_gamma   90.00
#
_symmetry.space_group_name_H-M   'P 1'
#
loop_
_entity.id
_entity.type
_entity.pdbx_description
1 polymer ?
#
loop_
_entity_poly.entity_id
_entity_poly.type
_entity_poly.pdbx_seq_one_letter_code
_entity_poly.pdbx_strand_id
1 'polypeptide(L)'
;MAGPADRRASERMPVNRGTSCAYVGRVIDDIGAVKIRDVSLEGIGMVLMKSVPAGSMLVVGLSNADKGFIKTVIVEVAHVTPITGAFLVGGTFLEPLTYQELTTLVM
;
A
#
# COMPACT_ATOMS: atom_id res chain seq x y z
N MET A 1 1.61 -4.11 27.50
CA MET A 1 1.06 -4.14 26.84
C MET A 1 0.91 -3.88 25.88
N ALA A 2 0.66 -3.72 25.63
CA ALA A 2 0.49 -3.25 24.73
C ALA A 2 0.47 -3.70 23.46
N GLY A 3 0.31 -4.86 23.17
CA GLY A 3 0.22 -5.33 21.83
C GLY A 3 -0.65 -4.45 20.95
N PRO A 4 -1.91 -4.21 21.32
CA PRO A 4 -2.76 -3.34 20.51
C PRO A 4 -2.26 -1.91 20.46
N ALA A 5 -1.71 -1.42 21.53
CA ALA A 5 -1.20 -0.06 21.55
C ALA A 5 0.01 0.09 20.64
N ASP A 6 0.82 -0.94 20.59
CA ASP A 6 2.01 -0.90 19.75
C ASP A 6 1.68 -0.72 18.29
N ARG A 7 0.57 -1.28 17.87
CA ARG A 7 0.18 -1.16 16.47
C ARG A 7 -0.24 0.24 16.09
N ARG A 8 -0.48 1.10 17.06
CA ARG A 8 -0.85 2.48 16.77
C ARG A 8 0.27 3.27 16.16
N ALA A 9 1.51 2.85 16.35
CA ALA A 9 2.63 3.51 15.70
C ALA A 9 2.50 3.44 14.19
N SER A 10 1.74 2.46 13.69
CA SER A 10 1.53 2.28 12.26
C SER A 10 0.07 2.43 11.90
N GLU A 11 -0.57 3.45 12.46
CA GLU A 11 -1.97 3.69 12.19
C GLU A 11 -2.21 3.94 10.70
N ARG A 12 -3.20 3.25 10.14
CA ARG A 12 -3.58 3.38 8.74
C ARG A 12 -4.40 4.64 8.54
N MET A 13 -4.07 5.38 7.49
CA MET A 13 -4.79 6.60 7.15
C MET A 13 -5.19 6.55 5.67
N PRO A 14 -6.39 7.03 5.34
CA PRO A 14 -6.77 7.08 3.92
C PRO A 14 -5.86 8.05 3.18
N VAL A 15 -5.57 7.72 1.93
CA VAL A 15 -4.71 8.56 1.12
C VAL A 15 -5.48 9.77 0.63
N ASN A 16 -4.75 10.85 0.32
CA ASN A 16 -5.36 12.05 -0.19
C ASN A 16 -5.72 11.90 -1.66
N ARG A 17 -6.44 12.90 -2.19
CA ARG A 17 -7.02 12.83 -3.52
C ARG A 17 -5.97 12.73 -4.63
N GLY A 18 -4.81 13.35 -4.43
CA GLY A 18 -3.77 13.33 -5.45
C GLY A 18 -2.90 12.09 -5.45
N THR A 19 -3.05 11.25 -4.44
CA THR A 19 -2.24 10.04 -4.31
C THR A 19 -2.85 8.89 -5.09
N SER A 20 -2.03 8.22 -5.87
CA SER A 20 -2.47 7.09 -6.66
C SER A 20 -1.38 6.05 -6.74
N CYS A 21 -1.74 4.89 -7.26
CA CYS A 21 -0.80 3.82 -7.50
C CYS A 21 -0.41 3.87 -8.97
N ALA A 22 0.85 4.17 -9.23
CA ALA A 22 1.33 4.26 -10.62
C ALA A 22 1.41 2.87 -11.25
N TYR A 23 1.77 1.87 -10.45
CA TYR A 23 1.80 0.49 -10.93
C TYR A 23 1.92 -0.46 -9.74
N VAL A 24 1.50 -1.71 -9.97
CA VAL A 24 1.76 -2.82 -9.05
C VAL A 24 2.17 -4.00 -9.89
N GLY A 25 3.19 -4.71 -9.46
CA GLY A 25 3.62 -5.89 -10.18
C GLY A 25 4.31 -6.87 -9.25
N ARG A 26 4.47 -8.10 -9.74
CA ARG A 26 5.36 -9.07 -9.12
C ARG A 26 6.60 -9.16 -9.99
N VAL A 27 7.62 -9.86 -9.47
CA VAL A 27 8.85 -10.02 -10.24
C VAL A 27 8.57 -10.55 -11.65
N ILE A 28 7.57 -11.41 -11.79
CA ILE A 28 7.30 -12.11 -13.04
C ILE A 28 6.05 -11.66 -13.76
N ASP A 29 5.20 -10.85 -13.17
CA ASP A 29 4.01 -10.40 -13.87
C ASP A 29 3.48 -9.08 -13.31
N ASP A 30 2.76 -8.39 -14.17
CA ASP A 30 2.13 -7.13 -13.83
C ASP A 30 0.71 -7.44 -13.35
N ILE A 31 0.38 -6.97 -12.16
CA ILE A 31 -0.91 -7.27 -11.55
C ILE A 31 -1.94 -6.20 -11.86
N GLY A 32 -1.49 -4.98 -12.11
CA GLY A 32 -2.40 -3.87 -12.37
C GLY A 32 -3.11 -3.42 -11.11
N ALA A 33 -2.88 -2.19 -10.71
CA ALA A 33 -3.49 -1.64 -9.52
C ALA A 33 -4.81 -0.99 -9.83
N VAL A 34 -5.76 -1.09 -8.91
CA VAL A 34 -7.01 -0.35 -8.99
C VAL A 34 -6.87 0.93 -8.17
N LYS A 35 -6.53 0.81 -6.90
CA LYS A 35 -6.31 2.01 -6.09
C LYS A 35 -5.65 1.66 -4.77
N ILE A 36 -5.07 2.68 -4.15
CA ILE A 36 -4.60 2.60 -2.77
C ILE A 36 -5.76 3.02 -1.88
N ARG A 37 -6.08 2.19 -0.91
CA ARG A 37 -7.16 2.49 0.02
C ARG A 37 -6.65 3.29 1.21
N ASP A 38 -5.57 2.83 1.82
CA ASP A 38 -4.99 3.49 2.99
C ASP A 38 -3.51 3.15 3.09
N VAL A 39 -2.81 3.89 3.93
CA VAL A 39 -1.38 3.73 4.10
C VAL A 39 -0.98 4.13 5.52
N SER A 40 0.09 3.53 6.02
CA SER A 40 0.74 3.89 7.27
C SER A 40 2.24 3.93 7.05
N LEU A 41 2.99 4.19 8.10
CA LEU A 41 4.45 4.14 7.99
C LEU A 41 4.95 2.77 7.58
N GLU A 42 4.26 1.71 7.98
CA GLU A 42 4.76 0.35 7.80
C GLU A 42 3.96 -0.49 6.81
N GLY A 43 2.84 -0.02 6.33
CA GLY A 43 2.02 -0.85 5.48
C GLY A 43 1.02 -0.12 4.62
N ILE A 44 0.32 -0.87 3.80
CA ILE A 44 -0.58 -0.32 2.80
C ILE A 44 -1.78 -1.25 2.58
N GLY A 45 -2.94 -0.66 2.34
CA GLY A 45 -4.11 -1.38 1.89
C GLY A 45 -4.43 -0.96 0.47
N MET A 46 -4.62 -1.94 -0.40
CA MET A 46 -4.85 -1.69 -1.82
C MET A 46 -6.03 -2.50 -2.32
N VAL A 47 -6.63 -2.02 -3.39
CA VAL A 47 -7.65 -2.78 -4.12
C VAL A 47 -7.01 -3.20 -5.44
N LEU A 48 -6.95 -4.50 -5.67
CA LEU A 48 -6.34 -5.06 -6.88
C LEU A 48 -7.39 -5.85 -7.66
N MET A 49 -7.19 -5.93 -8.96
CA MET A 49 -8.09 -6.70 -9.82
C MET A 49 -7.78 -8.19 -9.80
N LYS A 50 -6.59 -8.58 -9.38
CA LYS A 50 -6.17 -9.97 -9.36
C LYS A 50 -5.78 -10.35 -7.94
N SER A 51 -6.06 -11.60 -7.58
CA SER A 51 -5.62 -12.14 -6.30
C SER A 51 -4.14 -12.45 -6.33
N VAL A 52 -3.50 -12.30 -5.18
CA VAL A 52 -2.10 -12.70 -5.00
C VAL A 52 -2.02 -13.50 -3.70
N PRO A 53 -1.13 -14.48 -3.61
CA PRO A 53 -1.00 -15.23 -2.36
C PRO A 53 -0.43 -14.36 -1.24
N ALA A 54 -0.86 -14.62 -0.01
CA ALA A 54 -0.21 -14.02 1.15
C ALA A 54 1.26 -14.44 1.14
N GLY A 55 2.14 -13.53 1.53
CA GLY A 55 3.57 -13.75 1.47
C GLY A 55 4.21 -13.32 0.15
N SER A 56 3.39 -12.99 -0.86
CA SER A 56 3.94 -12.48 -2.12
C SER A 56 4.63 -11.14 -1.91
N MET A 57 5.67 -10.91 -2.71
CA MET A 57 6.34 -9.61 -2.72
C MET A 57 5.86 -8.84 -3.94
N LEU A 58 5.34 -7.65 -3.70
CA LEU A 58 4.85 -6.78 -4.76
C LEU A 58 5.75 -5.55 -4.87
N VAL A 59 5.96 -5.11 -6.09
CA VAL A 59 6.62 -3.84 -6.38
C VAL A 59 5.51 -2.84 -6.64
N VAL A 60 5.43 -1.79 -5.85
CA VAL A 60 4.33 -0.83 -5.90
C VAL A 60 4.87 0.56 -6.15
N GLY A 61 4.35 1.21 -7.17
CA GLY A 61 4.69 2.60 -7.45
C GLY A 61 3.67 3.54 -6.82
N LEU A 62 4.10 4.30 -5.82
CA LEU A 62 3.27 5.31 -5.17
C LEU A 62 3.51 6.65 -5.83
N SER A 63 2.47 7.40 -6.09
CA SER A 63 2.64 8.72 -6.69
C SER A 63 1.63 9.71 -6.17
N ASN A 64 2.01 10.98 -6.21
CA ASN A 64 1.10 12.09 -5.98
C ASN A 64 1.51 13.18 -6.97
N ALA A 65 0.79 13.26 -8.07
CA ALA A 65 1.14 14.16 -9.15
C ALA A 65 1.08 15.62 -8.72
N ASP A 66 0.16 15.97 -7.83
CA ASP A 66 0.00 17.33 -7.37
C ASP A 66 1.23 17.82 -6.60
N LYS A 67 1.96 16.91 -6.00
CA LYS A 67 3.13 17.23 -5.18
C LYS A 67 4.43 16.79 -5.83
N GLY A 68 4.36 16.31 -7.07
CA GLY A 68 5.55 15.87 -7.78
C GLY A 68 6.24 14.69 -7.12
N PHE A 69 5.50 13.85 -6.43
CA PHE A 69 6.06 12.75 -5.66
C PHE A 69 5.90 11.43 -6.40
N ILE A 70 6.95 10.64 -6.43
CA ILE A 70 6.88 9.27 -6.89
C ILE A 70 7.90 8.44 -6.12
N LYS A 71 7.49 7.25 -5.70
CA LYS A 71 8.38 6.34 -4.98
C LYS A 71 7.97 4.91 -5.26
N THR A 72 8.95 4.06 -5.50
CA THR A 72 8.73 2.63 -5.63
C THR A 72 9.02 1.96 -4.29
N VAL A 73 8.09 1.15 -3.84
CA VAL A 73 8.23 0.41 -2.58
C VAL A 73 8.01 -1.07 -2.83
N ILE A 74 8.53 -1.90 -1.94
CA ILE A 74 8.29 -3.34 -1.97
C ILE A 74 7.38 -3.69 -0.81
N VAL A 75 6.31 -4.42 -1.10
CA VAL A 75 5.27 -4.76 -0.14
C VAL A 75 5.21 -6.28 -0.02
N GLU A 76 5.27 -6.78 1.20
CA GLU A 76 4.99 -8.18 1.47
C GLU A 76 3.51 -8.32 1.81
N VAL A 77 2.79 -9.11 1.05
CA VAL A 77 1.35 -9.28 1.24
C VAL A 77 1.08 -10.04 2.53
N ALA A 78 0.30 -9.44 3.42
CA ALA A 78 -0.07 -10.06 4.69
C ALA A 78 -1.40 -10.80 4.59
N HIS A 79 -2.37 -10.23 3.89
CA HIS A 79 -3.68 -10.85 3.75
C HIS A 79 -4.38 -10.36 2.50
N VAL A 80 -5.31 -11.16 2.01
CA VAL A 80 -6.10 -10.88 0.82
C VAL A 80 -7.54 -11.23 1.13
N THR A 81 -8.45 -10.30 0.87
CA THR A 81 -9.87 -10.49 1.10
C THR A 81 -10.63 -10.24 -0.21
N PRO A 82 -11.36 -11.23 -0.72
CA PRO A 82 -12.18 -10.99 -1.91
C PRO A 82 -13.30 -10.01 -1.59
N ILE A 83 -13.53 -9.10 -2.53
CA ILE A 83 -14.66 -8.17 -2.46
C ILE A 83 -15.34 -8.22 -3.82
N THR A 84 -16.45 -7.51 -3.97
CA THR A 84 -17.18 -7.56 -5.24
C THR A 84 -16.31 -7.01 -6.37
N GLY A 85 -15.94 -7.89 -7.30
CA GLY A 85 -15.20 -7.52 -8.50
C GLY A 85 -13.71 -7.23 -8.31
N ALA A 86 -13.17 -7.49 -7.11
CA ALA A 86 -11.77 -7.16 -6.85
C ALA A 86 -11.28 -7.87 -5.60
N PHE A 87 -10.09 -7.49 -5.12
CA PHE A 87 -9.48 -8.05 -3.93
C PHE A 87 -8.89 -6.93 -3.08
N LEU A 88 -9.22 -6.94 -1.80
CA LEU A 88 -8.63 -6.03 -0.85
C LEU A 88 -7.36 -6.68 -0.32
N VAL A 89 -6.23 -6.04 -0.54
CA VAL A 89 -4.92 -6.59 -0.22
C VAL A 89 -4.23 -5.69 0.79
N GLY A 90 -3.85 -6.27 1.91
CA GLY A 90 -3.07 -5.56 2.92
C GLY A 90 -1.67 -6.12 2.98
N GLY A 91 -0.70 -5.26 3.14
CA GLY A 91 0.69 -5.69 3.21
C GLY A 91 1.57 -4.73 3.99
N THR A 92 2.79 -5.16 4.19
CA THR A 92 3.78 -4.46 4.98
C THR A 92 4.92 -4.03 4.05
N PHE A 93 5.36 -2.80 4.19
CA PHE A 93 6.52 -2.33 3.43
C PHE A 93 7.78 -3.06 3.92
N LEU A 94 8.62 -3.46 2.99
CA LEU A 94 9.90 -4.05 3.33
C LEU A 94 10.75 -3.02 4.06
N GLU A 95 10.63 -1.77 3.66
CA GLU A 95 11.31 -0.65 4.29
C GLU A 95 10.26 0.42 4.61
N PRO A 96 10.07 0.79 5.88
CA PRO A 96 9.03 1.74 6.24
C PRO A 96 9.17 3.07 5.52
N LEU A 97 8.04 3.76 5.34
CA LEU A 97 8.06 5.12 4.83
C LEU A 97 8.63 6.05 5.88
N THR A 98 9.19 7.17 5.42
CA THR A 98 9.50 8.26 6.33
C THR A 98 8.20 8.99 6.66
N TYR A 99 8.23 9.72 7.76
CA TYR A 99 7.07 10.51 8.15
C TYR A 99 6.70 11.52 7.06
N GLN A 100 7.71 12.11 6.44
CA GLN A 100 7.49 13.08 5.38
C GLN A 100 6.82 12.45 4.16
N GLU A 101 7.23 11.24 3.80
CA GLU A 101 6.61 10.52 2.70
C GLU A 101 5.16 10.21 3.01
N LEU A 102 4.89 9.73 4.22
CA LEU A 102 3.52 9.44 4.63
C LEU A 102 2.67 10.71 4.56
N THR A 103 3.16 11.81 5.08
CA THR A 103 2.45 13.08 5.06
C THR A 103 2.08 13.47 3.63
N THR A 104 3.01 13.29 2.69
CA THR A 104 2.76 13.59 1.28
C THR A 104 1.59 12.79 0.74
N LEU A 105 1.43 11.56 1.18
CA LEU A 105 0.39 10.66 0.64
C LEU A 105 -0.97 10.87 1.28
N VAL A 106 -1.04 11.35 2.51
CA VAL A 106 -2.31 11.41 3.25
C VAL A 106 -2.80 12.82 3.53
N MET A 107 -1.96 13.81 3.44
CA MET A 107 -2.32 15.19 3.75
C MET A 107 -2.30 16.07 2.51
#